data_6927093f6ebdbde57c437b982c89fc1d
#
_entry.id   6927093f6ebdbde57c437b982c89fc1d
#
_cell.length_a   1.000
_cell.length_b   1.000
_cell.length_c   1.000
_cell.angle_alpha   90.00
_cell.angle_beta   90.00
_cell.angle_gamma   90.00
#
_symmetry.space_group_name_H-M   'P 1'
#
loop_
_entity.id
_entity.type
_entity.pdbx_description
1 polymer ?
#
loop_
_entity_poly.entity_id
_entity_poly.type
_entity_poly.pdbx_seq_one_letter_code
_entity_poly.pdbx_strand_id
1 'polypeptide(L)'
;MDGYEIEKIDEGLWAIDDKMGCSMYLVEGKNKALLVDTGVQEGKILPMLKSLTDKPISLALTHAHIDHMYHADEFEEVFLHERDIKAWHGGVGLCMLLGPAMFRVKHKKYRIKKYIPLTDKTVIDLGGVKIKVINAFGHTPGSVVFLDEKHKALFAGDAVGSGSGAWLWLPGSYNTSLSRDYLLELSKSLEHYNGYRFLPGHRKQGTGREDMRVMVDDMIHLSQYMLQGKAESVNTQRIGTFVVDTYSYGNVVMMQRKSKIKRKQQTTIFFSI
;
A
#
# COMPACT_ATOMS: atom_id res chain seq x y z
N MET A 1 21.97 13.58 -4.50
CA MET A 1 20.56 13.21 -4.79
C MET A 1 19.76 13.63 -3.60
N ASP A 2 19.37 14.92 -3.63
CA ASP A 2 18.90 15.56 -2.42
C ASP A 2 17.55 15.03 -1.99
N GLY A 3 17.55 14.29 -0.88
CA GLY A 3 16.34 13.96 -0.17
C GLY A 3 15.87 12.53 -0.20
N TYR A 4 16.50 11.67 -0.97
CA TYR A 4 16.21 10.22 -0.97
C TYR A 4 17.36 9.47 -0.30
N GLU A 5 17.02 8.51 0.55
CA GLU A 5 17.96 7.53 1.07
C GLU A 5 17.80 6.23 0.28
N ILE A 6 18.89 5.76 -0.33
CA ILE A 6 18.88 4.62 -1.25
C ILE A 6 19.71 3.49 -0.66
N GLU A 7 19.12 2.32 -0.56
CA GLU A 7 19.75 1.11 -0.08
C GLU A 7 19.63 0.00 -1.13
N LYS A 8 20.75 -0.59 -1.53
CA LYS A 8 20.74 -1.81 -2.36
C LYS A 8 20.46 -3.01 -1.46
N ILE A 9 19.24 -3.56 -1.51
CA ILE A 9 18.82 -4.71 -0.70
C ILE A 9 19.37 -6.02 -1.27
N ASP A 10 19.39 -6.12 -2.60
CA ASP A 10 19.86 -7.31 -3.32
C ASP A 10 20.30 -6.92 -4.73
N GLU A 11 20.85 -7.85 -5.50
CA GLU A 11 21.22 -7.61 -6.91
C GLU A 11 19.96 -7.36 -7.74
N GLY A 12 19.81 -6.13 -8.25
CA GLY A 12 18.63 -5.69 -8.98
C GLY A 12 17.43 -5.32 -8.09
N LEU A 13 17.65 -5.09 -6.78
CA LEU A 13 16.61 -4.63 -5.86
C LEU A 13 17.12 -3.51 -4.94
N TRP A 14 16.46 -2.36 -4.99
CA TRP A 14 16.73 -1.21 -4.13
C TRP A 14 15.50 -0.80 -3.34
N ALA A 15 15.71 -0.41 -2.08
CA ALA A 15 14.75 0.39 -1.32
C ALA A 15 15.15 1.86 -1.41
N ILE A 16 14.17 2.72 -1.55
CA ILE A 16 14.33 4.16 -1.68
C ILE A 16 13.34 4.81 -0.72
N ASP A 17 13.85 5.55 0.24
CA ASP A 17 13.02 6.25 1.23
C ASP A 17 13.08 7.75 0.98
N ASP A 18 11.93 8.41 1.04
CA ASP A 18 11.85 9.86 0.97
C ASP A 18 11.90 10.51 2.36
N LYS A 19 12.07 11.83 2.40
CA LYS A 19 12.10 12.61 3.65
C LYS A 19 10.77 12.63 4.41
N MET A 20 9.68 12.23 3.74
CA MET A 20 8.34 12.16 4.33
C MET A 20 8.09 10.82 5.00
N GLY A 21 9.04 9.88 4.91
CA GLY A 21 8.96 8.54 5.49
C GLY A 21 8.25 7.53 4.63
N CYS A 22 8.06 7.82 3.33
CA CYS A 22 7.49 6.87 2.39
C CYS A 22 8.60 6.04 1.74
N SER A 23 8.35 4.74 1.59
CA SER A 23 9.28 3.79 0.99
C SER A 23 8.77 3.31 -0.36
N MET A 24 9.66 3.29 -1.34
CA MET A 24 9.44 2.78 -2.67
C MET A 24 10.54 1.79 -3.04
N TYR A 25 10.29 0.94 -4.02
CA TYR A 25 11.23 -0.13 -4.36
C TYR A 25 11.46 -0.21 -5.86
N LEU A 26 12.72 -0.21 -6.28
CA LEU A 26 13.10 -0.41 -7.67
C LEU A 26 13.56 -1.86 -7.86
N VAL A 27 12.89 -2.57 -8.78
CA VAL A 27 13.20 -3.94 -9.16
C VAL A 27 13.67 -3.97 -10.60
N GLU A 28 14.86 -4.52 -10.86
CA GLU A 28 15.45 -4.60 -12.18
C GLU A 28 15.46 -6.04 -12.72
N GLY A 29 14.88 -6.23 -13.92
CA GLY A 29 15.04 -7.42 -14.72
C GLY A 29 16.05 -7.22 -15.86
N LYS A 30 16.14 -8.16 -16.79
CA LYS A 30 17.05 -8.05 -17.96
C LYS A 30 16.61 -6.96 -18.94
N ASN A 31 15.30 -6.78 -19.13
CA ASN A 31 14.76 -5.97 -20.22
C ASN A 31 14.22 -4.61 -19.73
N LYS A 32 13.70 -4.55 -18.51
CA LYS A 32 13.09 -3.36 -17.93
C LYS A 32 13.14 -3.39 -16.41
N ALA A 33 12.91 -2.25 -15.80
CA ALA A 33 12.75 -2.10 -14.35
C ALA A 33 11.31 -1.74 -13.98
N LEU A 34 10.93 -2.04 -12.76
CA LEU A 34 9.65 -1.68 -12.15
C LEU A 34 9.91 -0.88 -10.89
N LEU A 35 9.34 0.31 -10.80
CA LEU A 35 9.22 1.03 -9.55
C LEU A 35 7.91 0.61 -8.86
N VAL A 36 7.97 0.23 -7.61
CA VAL A 36 6.80 0.01 -6.75
C VAL A 36 6.63 1.21 -5.86
N ASP A 37 5.52 1.93 -6.03
CA ASP A 37 5.19 3.20 -5.39
C ASP A 37 6.17 4.35 -5.70
N THR A 38 5.85 5.58 -5.29
CA THR A 38 6.65 6.77 -5.69
C THR A 38 7.05 7.67 -4.54
N GLY A 39 6.54 7.45 -3.32
CA GLY A 39 6.65 8.45 -2.27
C GLY A 39 5.87 9.73 -2.59
N VAL A 40 6.13 10.78 -1.79
CA VAL A 40 5.41 12.07 -1.87
C VAL A 40 6.34 13.29 -1.78
N GLN A 41 7.65 13.10 -1.76
CA GLN A 41 8.60 14.20 -1.73
C GLN A 41 8.52 15.05 -2.99
N GLU A 42 8.55 16.38 -2.85
CA GLU A 42 8.56 17.29 -4.01
C GLU A 42 9.83 17.12 -4.88
N GLY A 43 9.69 17.40 -6.17
CA GLY A 43 10.75 17.29 -7.17
C GLY A 43 10.37 16.34 -8.30
N LYS A 44 11.36 15.80 -8.99
CA LYS A 44 11.19 14.75 -10.00
C LYS A 44 11.94 13.50 -9.57
N ILE A 45 11.27 12.35 -9.67
CA ILE A 45 11.85 11.07 -9.25
C ILE A 45 12.65 10.38 -10.37
N LEU A 46 12.23 10.54 -11.63
CA LEU A 46 12.87 9.85 -12.77
C LEU A 46 14.38 10.11 -12.91
N PRO A 47 14.94 11.32 -12.72
CA PRO A 47 16.38 11.53 -12.81
C PRO A 47 17.15 10.71 -11.77
N MET A 48 16.63 10.56 -10.57
CA MET A 48 17.23 9.74 -9.52
C MET A 48 17.17 8.25 -9.89
N LEU A 49 16.02 7.76 -10.36
CA LEU A 49 15.87 6.36 -10.77
C LEU A 49 16.80 6.01 -11.94
N LYS A 50 16.96 6.91 -12.91
CA LYS A 50 17.89 6.72 -14.05
C LYS A 50 19.38 6.68 -13.66
N SER A 51 19.74 7.10 -12.46
CA SER A 51 21.08 6.92 -11.94
C SER A 51 21.32 5.50 -11.37
N LEU A 52 20.24 4.75 -11.12
CA LEU A 52 20.29 3.38 -10.59
C LEU A 52 20.16 2.32 -11.70
N THR A 53 19.48 2.65 -12.79
CA THR A 53 19.28 1.74 -13.94
C THR A 53 19.18 2.52 -15.25
N ASP A 54 19.72 1.96 -16.32
CA ASP A 54 19.59 2.45 -17.70
C ASP A 54 18.34 1.92 -18.42
N LYS A 55 17.62 1.00 -17.80
CA LYS A 55 16.47 0.31 -18.39
C LYS A 55 15.22 1.17 -18.41
N PRO A 56 14.27 0.90 -19.31
CA PRO A 56 12.93 1.48 -19.25
C PRO A 56 12.25 1.16 -17.90
N ILE A 57 11.68 2.17 -17.26
CA ILE A 57 11.05 2.04 -15.94
C ILE A 57 9.54 2.17 -16.10
N SER A 58 8.79 1.16 -15.67
CA SER A 58 7.34 1.24 -15.46
C SER A 58 7.03 1.44 -13.97
N LEU A 59 5.86 1.99 -13.66
CA LEU A 59 5.39 2.18 -12.29
C LEU A 59 4.30 1.18 -11.96
N ALA A 60 4.38 0.53 -10.78
CA ALA A 60 3.30 -0.26 -10.19
C ALA A 60 2.94 0.33 -8.82
N LEU A 61 1.66 0.57 -8.61
CA LEU A 61 1.14 1.15 -7.38
C LEU A 61 0.50 0.07 -6.52
N THR A 62 0.91 0.00 -5.26
CA THR A 62 0.27 -0.89 -4.27
C THR A 62 -1.17 -0.44 -4.00
N HIS A 63 -1.42 0.87 -4.03
CA HIS A 63 -2.73 1.48 -3.90
C HIS A 63 -2.68 2.97 -4.31
N ALA A 64 -3.84 3.63 -4.35
CA ALA A 64 -3.96 4.98 -4.90
C ALA A 64 -4.02 6.08 -3.84
N HIS A 65 -3.23 6.02 -2.78
CA HIS A 65 -3.01 7.18 -1.91
C HIS A 65 -1.86 8.05 -2.42
N ILE A 66 -1.88 9.33 -2.04
CA ILE A 66 -0.98 10.34 -2.58
C ILE A 66 0.50 10.03 -2.32
N ASP A 67 0.80 9.52 -1.16
CA ASP A 67 2.15 9.17 -0.71
C ASP A 67 2.72 7.91 -1.39
N HIS A 68 1.90 7.24 -2.19
CA HIS A 68 2.33 6.12 -3.04
C HIS A 68 2.32 6.47 -4.53
N MET A 69 1.59 7.51 -4.94
CA MET A 69 1.41 7.81 -6.36
C MET A 69 1.73 9.26 -6.78
N TYR A 70 2.37 10.06 -5.91
CA TYR A 70 2.60 11.49 -6.16
C TYR A 70 3.33 11.76 -7.47
N HIS A 71 4.23 10.90 -7.91
CA HIS A 71 4.99 11.02 -9.16
C HIS A 71 4.46 10.17 -10.31
N ALA A 72 3.26 9.63 -10.20
CA ALA A 72 2.71 8.73 -11.23
C ALA A 72 2.58 9.38 -12.62
N ASP A 73 2.45 10.71 -12.68
CA ASP A 73 2.41 11.49 -13.91
C ASP A 73 3.77 11.57 -14.68
N GLU A 74 4.87 11.14 -14.05
CA GLU A 74 6.18 11.06 -14.72
C GLU A 74 6.36 9.78 -15.54
N PHE A 75 5.49 8.78 -15.38
CA PHE A 75 5.61 7.48 -16.04
C PHE A 75 4.67 7.35 -17.25
N GLU A 76 5.13 6.63 -18.29
CA GLU A 76 4.31 6.34 -19.47
C GLU A 76 3.19 5.34 -19.14
N GLU A 77 3.50 4.32 -18.34
CA GLU A 77 2.59 3.25 -17.94
C GLU A 77 2.55 3.14 -16.43
N VAL A 78 1.33 3.09 -15.87
CA VAL A 78 1.07 2.96 -14.45
C VAL A 78 0.16 1.77 -14.21
N PHE A 79 0.67 0.76 -13.57
CA PHE A 79 -0.10 -0.40 -13.12
C PHE A 79 -0.82 -0.05 -11.80
N LEU A 80 -2.15 -0.18 -11.80
CA LEU A 80 -2.97 0.08 -10.62
C LEU A 80 -4.17 -0.87 -10.63
N HIS A 81 -4.58 -1.34 -9.45
CA HIS A 81 -5.73 -2.23 -9.37
C HIS A 81 -7.02 -1.52 -9.79
N GLU A 82 -7.86 -2.22 -10.60
CA GLU A 82 -9.07 -1.63 -11.18
C GLU A 82 -10.06 -1.08 -10.14
N ARG A 83 -10.11 -1.66 -8.93
CA ARG A 83 -10.97 -1.16 -7.85
C ARG A 83 -10.56 0.22 -7.37
N ASP A 84 -9.27 0.54 -7.32
CA ASP A 84 -8.80 1.88 -6.95
C ASP A 84 -9.03 2.89 -8.08
N ILE A 85 -8.89 2.46 -9.34
CA ILE A 85 -9.26 3.29 -10.49
C ILE A 85 -10.76 3.67 -10.41
N LYS A 86 -11.63 2.70 -10.13
CA LYS A 86 -13.07 2.94 -9.97
C LYS A 86 -13.40 3.78 -8.72
N ALA A 87 -12.64 3.60 -7.62
CA ALA A 87 -12.82 4.34 -6.38
C ALA A 87 -12.30 5.78 -6.42
N TRP A 88 -11.65 6.20 -7.52
CA TRP A 88 -11.09 7.55 -7.68
C TRP A 88 -12.14 8.66 -7.53
N HIS A 89 -13.37 8.43 -7.95
CA HIS A 89 -14.48 9.37 -7.78
C HIS A 89 -15.15 9.30 -6.40
N GLY A 90 -14.59 8.54 -5.48
CA GLY A 90 -15.11 8.31 -4.13
C GLY A 90 -14.11 8.62 -3.04
N GLY A 91 -14.02 7.73 -2.05
CA GLY A 91 -13.18 7.91 -0.87
C GLY A 91 -11.69 8.03 -1.17
N VAL A 92 -11.19 7.28 -2.14
CA VAL A 92 -9.78 7.35 -2.59
C VAL A 92 -9.48 8.74 -3.16
N GLY A 93 -10.34 9.26 -4.05
CA GLY A 93 -10.17 10.59 -4.61
C GLY A 93 -10.26 11.71 -3.56
N LEU A 94 -11.06 11.53 -2.50
CA LEU A 94 -11.07 12.47 -1.37
C LEU A 94 -9.73 12.47 -0.62
N CYS A 95 -9.11 11.30 -0.41
CA CYS A 95 -7.77 11.21 0.14
C CYS A 95 -6.74 11.93 -0.74
N MET A 96 -6.86 11.79 -2.07
CA MET A 96 -5.99 12.49 -3.02
C MET A 96 -6.20 14.01 -3.00
N LEU A 97 -7.42 14.49 -2.77
CA LEU A 97 -7.71 15.92 -2.66
C LEU A 97 -7.14 16.54 -1.39
N LEU A 98 -7.23 15.82 -0.27
CA LEU A 98 -6.80 16.33 1.05
C LEU A 98 -5.33 16.03 1.36
N GLY A 99 -4.76 15.01 0.75
CA GLY A 99 -3.41 14.54 0.98
C GLY A 99 -2.32 15.60 0.80
N PRO A 100 -2.35 16.46 -0.26
CA PRO A 100 -1.34 17.50 -0.42
C PRO A 100 -1.23 18.44 0.79
N ALA A 101 -2.35 18.78 1.41
CA ALA A 101 -2.34 19.59 2.64
C ALA A 101 -1.75 18.81 3.83
N MET A 102 -2.05 17.51 3.93
CA MET A 102 -1.53 16.65 4.99
C MET A 102 -0.01 16.46 4.89
N PHE A 103 0.49 16.21 3.70
CA PHE A 103 1.93 16.05 3.44
C PHE A 103 2.67 17.37 3.18
N ARG A 104 1.96 18.52 3.20
CA ARG A 104 2.53 19.85 2.91
C ARG A 104 3.26 19.92 1.57
N VAL A 105 2.73 19.25 0.57
CA VAL A 105 3.24 19.24 -0.81
C VAL A 105 2.30 19.97 -1.75
N LYS A 106 2.80 20.32 -2.95
CA LYS A 106 2.01 21.04 -3.94
C LYS A 106 0.89 20.18 -4.49
N HIS A 107 -0.28 20.78 -4.61
CA HIS A 107 -1.40 20.20 -5.34
C HIS A 107 -1.05 20.14 -6.83
N LYS A 108 -1.19 18.98 -7.46
CA LYS A 108 -0.98 18.84 -8.90
C LYS A 108 -2.10 18.05 -9.55
N LYS A 109 -2.35 18.35 -10.83
CA LYS A 109 -3.27 17.55 -11.65
C LYS A 109 -2.52 16.33 -12.15
N TYR A 110 -2.95 15.16 -11.72
CA TYR A 110 -2.41 13.90 -12.22
C TYR A 110 -2.89 13.67 -13.66
N ARG A 111 -1.95 13.59 -14.58
CA ARG A 111 -2.20 13.23 -15.98
C ARG A 111 -1.49 11.92 -16.28
N ILE A 112 -2.03 10.84 -15.77
CA ILE A 112 -1.49 9.51 -16.07
C ILE A 112 -1.82 9.18 -17.50
N LYS A 113 -0.80 8.92 -18.30
CA LYS A 113 -0.93 8.71 -19.74
C LYS A 113 -1.66 7.42 -20.06
N LYS A 114 -1.29 6.33 -19.36
CA LYS A 114 -1.89 5.02 -19.56
C LYS A 114 -1.97 4.24 -18.23
N TYR A 115 -3.18 3.97 -17.79
CA TYR A 115 -3.44 3.01 -16.72
C TYR A 115 -3.48 1.59 -17.28
N ILE A 116 -2.78 0.68 -16.62
CA ILE A 116 -2.84 -0.76 -16.87
C ILE A 116 -3.52 -1.39 -15.66
N PRO A 117 -4.76 -1.89 -15.82
CA PRO A 117 -5.49 -2.48 -14.71
C PRO A 117 -4.81 -3.74 -14.20
N LEU A 118 -4.62 -3.81 -12.87
CA LEU A 118 -4.13 -4.99 -12.17
C LEU A 118 -5.31 -5.87 -11.73
N THR A 119 -5.07 -7.17 -11.76
CA THR A 119 -5.87 -8.21 -11.13
C THR A 119 -4.94 -9.23 -10.47
N ASP A 120 -5.47 -10.15 -9.67
CA ASP A 120 -4.74 -11.29 -9.08
C ASP A 120 -4.13 -12.26 -10.11
N LYS A 121 -4.51 -12.14 -11.39
CA LYS A 121 -3.93 -12.90 -12.51
C LYS A 121 -2.79 -12.18 -13.21
N THR A 122 -2.55 -10.93 -12.85
CA THR A 122 -1.52 -10.12 -13.51
C THR A 122 -0.13 -10.58 -13.10
N VAL A 123 0.73 -10.76 -14.10
CA VAL A 123 2.17 -11.00 -13.94
C VAL A 123 2.91 -9.94 -14.75
N ILE A 124 3.74 -9.15 -14.09
CA ILE A 124 4.61 -8.17 -14.75
C ILE A 124 5.97 -8.83 -14.97
N ASP A 125 6.32 -9.11 -16.23
CA ASP A 125 7.60 -9.73 -16.59
C ASP A 125 8.63 -8.66 -16.95
N LEU A 126 9.74 -8.64 -16.20
CA LEU A 126 10.84 -7.69 -16.37
C LEU A 126 12.03 -8.30 -17.16
N GLY A 127 11.87 -9.52 -17.64
CA GLY A 127 12.95 -10.31 -18.23
C GLY A 127 13.77 -11.04 -17.15
N GLY A 128 13.32 -12.26 -16.81
CA GLY A 128 13.95 -13.10 -15.76
C GLY A 128 13.56 -12.73 -14.32
N VAL A 129 12.80 -11.69 -14.11
CA VAL A 129 12.10 -11.36 -12.86
C VAL A 129 10.63 -11.21 -13.17
N LYS A 130 9.77 -11.91 -12.44
CA LYS A 130 8.31 -11.87 -12.58
C LYS A 130 7.69 -11.37 -11.29
N ILE A 131 6.92 -10.30 -11.38
CA ILE A 131 6.19 -9.72 -10.26
C ILE A 131 4.74 -10.16 -10.36
N LYS A 132 4.26 -10.90 -9.36
CA LYS A 132 2.87 -11.36 -9.26
C LYS A 132 2.07 -10.42 -8.36
N VAL A 133 0.77 -10.38 -8.56
CA VAL A 133 -0.16 -9.55 -7.78
C VAL A 133 -0.94 -10.44 -6.81
N ILE A 134 -0.99 -10.04 -5.55
CA ILE A 134 -1.83 -10.65 -4.50
C ILE A 134 -2.78 -9.57 -4.00
N ASN A 135 -4.08 -9.86 -4.00
CA ASN A 135 -5.09 -8.93 -3.47
C ASN A 135 -4.93 -8.77 -1.95
N ALA A 136 -4.92 -7.53 -1.47
CA ALA A 136 -4.78 -7.18 -0.06
C ALA A 136 -5.74 -6.04 0.31
N PHE A 137 -7.01 -6.19 -0.07
CA PHE A 137 -8.04 -5.17 0.07
C PHE A 137 -8.35 -4.85 1.54
N GLY A 138 -8.56 -3.58 1.85
CA GLY A 138 -8.88 -3.13 3.21
C GLY A 138 -8.53 -1.68 3.42
N HIS A 139 -7.25 -1.35 3.33
CA HIS A 139 -6.74 0.02 3.42
C HIS A 139 -7.32 0.90 2.29
N THR A 140 -7.25 0.43 1.05
CA THR A 140 -8.10 0.89 -0.05
C THR A 140 -8.87 -0.29 -0.68
N PRO A 141 -9.89 -0.03 -1.51
CA PRO A 141 -10.60 -1.08 -2.24
C PRO A 141 -9.71 -1.92 -3.16
N GLY A 142 -8.64 -1.33 -3.69
CA GLY A 142 -7.72 -1.93 -4.65
C GLY A 142 -6.30 -2.16 -4.11
N SER A 143 -6.08 -2.12 -2.80
CA SER A 143 -4.77 -2.44 -2.23
C SER A 143 -4.29 -3.82 -2.66
N VAL A 144 -3.03 -3.91 -3.08
CA VAL A 144 -2.37 -5.16 -3.49
C VAL A 144 -1.00 -5.30 -2.84
N VAL A 145 -0.52 -6.53 -2.79
CA VAL A 145 0.87 -6.88 -2.51
C VAL A 145 1.51 -7.36 -3.81
N PHE A 146 2.69 -6.86 -4.12
CA PHE A 146 3.49 -7.41 -5.21
C PHE A 146 4.46 -8.45 -4.65
N LEU A 147 4.47 -9.60 -5.30
CA LEU A 147 5.31 -10.74 -4.95
C LEU A 147 6.44 -10.89 -5.96
N ASP A 148 7.67 -10.86 -5.47
CA ASP A 148 8.89 -11.15 -6.21
C ASP A 148 9.52 -12.44 -5.68
N GLU A 149 9.36 -13.53 -6.41
CA GLU A 149 9.91 -14.83 -6.02
C GLU A 149 11.44 -14.90 -6.18
N LYS A 150 12.02 -14.14 -7.10
CA LYS A 150 13.47 -14.12 -7.31
C LYS A 150 14.20 -13.55 -6.09
N HIS A 151 13.73 -12.41 -5.58
CA HIS A 151 14.36 -11.75 -4.43
C HIS A 151 13.71 -12.15 -3.09
N LYS A 152 12.73 -13.06 -3.11
CA LYS A 152 11.93 -13.47 -1.95
C LYS A 152 11.39 -12.24 -1.20
N ALA A 153 10.67 -11.37 -1.92
CA ALA A 153 10.19 -10.09 -1.41
C ALA A 153 8.68 -9.92 -1.62
N LEU A 154 8.02 -9.28 -0.63
CA LEU A 154 6.62 -8.90 -0.61
C LEU A 154 6.55 -7.37 -0.44
N PHE A 155 6.21 -6.66 -1.50
CA PHE A 155 6.01 -5.20 -1.47
C PHE A 155 4.56 -4.94 -1.10
N ALA A 156 4.33 -4.56 0.14
CA ALA A 156 3.00 -4.58 0.74
C ALA A 156 2.30 -3.22 0.78
N GLY A 157 2.99 -2.13 0.46
CA GLY A 157 2.44 -0.78 0.67
C GLY A 157 1.91 -0.66 2.10
N ASP A 158 0.67 -0.21 2.23
CA ASP A 158 -0.01 -0.01 3.52
C ASP A 158 -1.05 -1.09 3.87
N ALA A 159 -1.04 -2.20 3.13
CA ALA A 159 -2.07 -3.24 3.27
C ALA A 159 -2.20 -3.81 4.70
N VAL A 160 -1.06 -3.99 5.37
CA VAL A 160 -0.98 -4.46 6.77
C VAL A 160 -0.35 -3.41 7.68
N GLY A 161 -0.04 -2.22 7.14
CA GLY A 161 0.65 -1.16 7.85
C GLY A 161 2.14 -1.43 8.05
N SER A 162 2.75 -0.58 8.84
CA SER A 162 4.12 -0.65 9.32
C SER A 162 4.13 -0.11 10.75
N GLY A 163 5.25 0.37 11.29
CA GLY A 163 5.32 0.85 12.67
C GLY A 163 4.27 1.89 13.09
N SER A 164 3.69 2.64 12.15
CA SER A 164 2.56 3.55 12.42
C SER A 164 1.19 2.86 12.45
N GLY A 165 1.14 1.56 12.15
CA GLY A 165 -0.06 0.74 12.13
C GLY A 165 -0.85 0.75 10.84
N ALA A 166 -1.90 -0.06 10.78
CA ALA A 166 -2.81 -0.17 9.65
C ALA A 166 -3.92 0.88 9.74
N TRP A 167 -3.98 1.79 8.77
CA TRP A 167 -4.94 2.91 8.76
C TRP A 167 -6.23 2.53 8.01
N LEU A 168 -7.18 1.94 8.72
CA LEU A 168 -8.50 1.56 8.18
C LEU A 168 -9.58 2.62 8.42
N TRP A 169 -9.22 3.81 8.93
CA TRP A 169 -10.15 4.90 9.21
C TRP A 169 -10.34 5.86 8.02
N LEU A 170 -9.45 5.85 7.04
CA LEU A 170 -9.46 6.76 5.91
C LEU A 170 -10.75 6.64 5.06
N PRO A 171 -11.16 7.69 4.35
CA PRO A 171 -12.22 7.59 3.35
C PRO A 171 -11.87 6.53 2.30
N GLY A 172 -12.80 5.64 1.99
CA GLY A 172 -12.57 4.52 1.06
C GLY A 172 -12.13 3.22 1.73
N SER A 173 -11.48 3.25 2.90
CA SER A 173 -11.12 2.01 3.61
C SER A 173 -12.36 1.18 3.96
N TYR A 174 -12.19 -0.14 3.98
CA TYR A 174 -13.26 -1.05 4.35
C TYR A 174 -13.56 -1.03 5.86
N ASN A 175 -14.76 -1.50 6.22
CA ASN A 175 -15.09 -1.74 7.62
C ASN A 175 -14.35 -2.97 8.16
N THR A 176 -14.29 -3.10 9.49
CA THR A 176 -13.53 -4.16 10.15
C THR A 176 -13.95 -5.57 9.72
N SER A 177 -15.26 -5.83 9.50
CA SER A 177 -15.72 -7.16 9.09
C SER A 177 -15.22 -7.51 7.70
N LEU A 178 -15.38 -6.61 6.73
CA LEU A 178 -14.95 -6.85 5.36
C LEU A 178 -13.42 -6.90 5.23
N SER A 179 -12.71 -6.03 5.96
CA SER A 179 -11.23 -6.07 6.01
C SER A 179 -10.73 -7.41 6.55
N ARG A 180 -11.34 -7.92 7.63
CA ARG A 180 -11.00 -9.24 8.19
C ARG A 180 -11.20 -10.36 7.16
N ASP A 181 -12.30 -10.35 6.42
CA ASP A 181 -12.59 -11.40 5.44
C ASP A 181 -11.52 -11.42 4.34
N TYR A 182 -11.07 -10.25 3.86
CA TYR A 182 -9.95 -10.16 2.92
C TYR A 182 -8.59 -10.51 3.54
N LEU A 183 -8.36 -10.21 4.82
CA LEU A 183 -7.15 -10.65 5.51
C LEU A 183 -7.08 -12.19 5.62
N LEU A 184 -8.22 -12.88 5.79
CA LEU A 184 -8.28 -14.34 5.74
C LEU A 184 -7.91 -14.90 4.36
N GLU A 185 -8.33 -14.24 3.28
CA GLU A 185 -7.93 -14.61 1.91
C GLU A 185 -6.44 -14.34 1.68
N LEU A 186 -5.93 -13.20 2.16
CA LEU A 186 -4.53 -12.84 2.08
C LEU A 186 -3.65 -13.83 2.86
N SER A 187 -4.03 -14.22 4.09
CA SER A 187 -3.29 -15.20 4.89
C SER A 187 -3.12 -16.51 4.13
N LYS A 188 -4.19 -17.04 3.49
CA LYS A 188 -4.11 -18.22 2.63
C LYS A 188 -3.15 -18.03 1.46
N SER A 189 -3.20 -16.88 0.80
CA SER A 189 -2.33 -16.57 -0.33
C SER A 189 -0.85 -16.51 0.06
N LEU A 190 -0.56 -16.22 1.33
CA LEU A 190 0.81 -16.11 1.87
C LEU A 190 1.36 -17.41 2.44
N GLU A 191 0.60 -18.50 2.50
CA GLU A 191 1.00 -19.77 3.15
C GLU A 191 2.37 -20.32 2.67
N HIS A 192 2.70 -20.09 1.40
CA HIS A 192 3.94 -20.61 0.79
C HIS A 192 5.11 -19.61 0.80
N TYR A 193 4.93 -18.41 1.36
CA TYR A 193 5.91 -17.32 1.29
C TYR A 193 6.54 -16.99 2.66
N ASN A 194 6.70 -18.01 3.50
CA ASN A 194 7.36 -17.85 4.80
C ASN A 194 8.81 -17.39 4.62
N GLY A 195 9.24 -16.44 5.44
CA GLY A 195 10.60 -15.91 5.42
C GLY A 195 10.91 -15.02 4.20
N TYR A 196 9.89 -14.62 3.43
CA TYR A 196 10.07 -13.57 2.44
C TYR A 196 10.25 -12.23 3.13
N ARG A 197 11.06 -11.36 2.53
CA ARG A 197 11.29 -9.99 3.01
C ARG A 197 9.98 -9.21 2.97
N PHE A 198 9.57 -8.69 4.10
CA PHE A 198 8.45 -7.76 4.18
C PHE A 198 8.93 -6.34 3.87
N LEU A 199 8.40 -5.75 2.82
CA LEU A 199 8.76 -4.44 2.29
C LEU A 199 7.52 -3.52 2.27
N PRO A 200 7.20 -2.86 3.41
CA PRO A 200 6.01 -2.00 3.55
C PRO A 200 6.23 -0.61 2.94
N GLY A 201 5.14 0.16 2.80
CA GLY A 201 5.16 1.52 2.28
C GLY A 201 5.86 2.55 3.19
N HIS A 202 6.10 2.22 4.47
CA HIS A 202 6.75 3.07 5.47
C HIS A 202 7.75 2.26 6.30
N ARG A 203 8.71 1.61 5.67
CA ARG A 203 9.62 0.64 6.31
C ARG A 203 10.42 1.20 7.49
N LYS A 204 10.76 2.49 7.48
CA LYS A 204 11.53 3.15 8.55
C LYS A 204 10.70 3.47 9.79
N GLN A 205 9.39 3.36 9.72
CA GLN A 205 8.50 3.50 10.87
C GLN A 205 8.32 2.17 11.62
N GLY A 206 8.70 1.05 11.01
CA GLY A 206 8.71 -0.27 11.61
C GLY A 206 10.02 -0.60 12.31
N THR A 207 10.12 -1.83 12.85
CA THR A 207 11.33 -2.34 13.50
C THR A 207 12.32 -2.96 12.51
N GLY A 208 11.91 -3.18 11.27
CA GLY A 208 12.64 -3.89 10.22
C GLY A 208 12.74 -5.41 10.46
N ARG A 209 11.97 -5.94 11.42
CA ARG A 209 11.92 -7.37 11.77
C ARG A 209 10.52 -7.94 11.63
N GLU A 210 9.60 -7.17 11.07
CA GLU A 210 8.23 -7.60 10.87
C GLU A 210 8.17 -8.74 9.85
N ASP A 211 7.38 -9.75 10.17
CA ASP A 211 6.96 -10.79 9.23
C ASP A 211 5.53 -10.51 8.79
N MET A 212 5.33 -10.35 7.48
CA MET A 212 4.02 -9.98 6.94
C MET A 212 2.93 -10.97 7.32
N ARG A 213 3.26 -12.26 7.36
CA ARG A 213 2.28 -13.30 7.70
C ARG A 213 1.85 -13.20 9.16
N VAL A 214 2.80 -13.00 10.06
CA VAL A 214 2.50 -12.78 11.50
C VAL A 214 1.63 -11.54 11.66
N MET A 215 1.93 -10.44 10.96
CA MET A 215 1.12 -9.23 11.01
C MET A 215 -0.30 -9.45 10.49
N VAL A 216 -0.47 -10.21 9.39
CA VAL A 216 -1.80 -10.54 8.86
C VAL A 216 -2.60 -11.35 9.88
N ASP A 217 -2.01 -12.36 10.49
CA ASP A 217 -2.67 -13.19 11.49
C ASP A 217 -3.04 -12.37 12.76
N ASP A 218 -2.15 -11.51 13.24
CA ASP A 218 -2.42 -10.58 14.34
C ASP A 218 -3.56 -9.60 14.00
N MET A 219 -3.62 -9.08 12.77
CA MET A 219 -4.72 -8.23 12.30
C MET A 219 -6.06 -8.98 12.25
N ILE A 220 -6.05 -10.24 11.85
CA ILE A 220 -7.25 -11.10 11.85
C ILE A 220 -7.76 -11.27 13.30
N HIS A 221 -6.90 -11.62 14.23
CA HIS A 221 -7.24 -11.78 15.65
C HIS A 221 -7.78 -10.47 16.23
N LEU A 222 -7.09 -9.34 16.00
CA LEU A 222 -7.54 -8.03 16.48
C LEU A 222 -8.90 -7.66 15.91
N SER A 223 -9.11 -7.87 14.61
CA SER A 223 -10.41 -7.62 13.96
C SER A 223 -11.53 -8.47 14.58
N GLN A 224 -11.27 -9.71 14.91
CA GLN A 224 -12.24 -10.58 15.59
C GLN A 224 -12.59 -10.06 17.00
N TYR A 225 -11.61 -9.63 17.77
CA TYR A 225 -11.82 -9.04 19.10
C TYR A 225 -12.63 -7.73 19.01
N MET A 226 -12.31 -6.87 18.05
CA MET A 226 -13.08 -5.64 17.80
C MET A 226 -14.55 -5.94 17.47
N LEU A 227 -14.81 -6.92 16.59
CA LEU A 227 -16.17 -7.32 16.20
C LEU A 227 -16.97 -7.96 17.34
N GLN A 228 -16.29 -8.65 18.27
CA GLN A 228 -16.88 -9.23 19.47
C GLN A 228 -17.08 -8.20 20.61
N GLY A 229 -16.57 -6.99 20.45
CA GLY A 229 -16.57 -5.96 21.50
C GLY A 229 -15.61 -6.25 22.66
N LYS A 230 -14.61 -7.10 22.43
CA LYS A 230 -13.59 -7.49 23.43
C LYS A 230 -12.30 -6.69 23.32
N ALA A 231 -12.07 -6.02 22.19
CA ALA A 231 -10.90 -5.15 22.03
C ALA A 231 -11.14 -3.82 22.73
N GLU A 232 -10.18 -3.41 23.53
CA GLU A 232 -10.14 -2.09 24.14
C GLU A 232 -9.27 -1.15 23.31
N SER A 233 -9.74 0.10 23.11
CA SER A 233 -8.92 1.08 22.43
C SER A 233 -7.82 1.58 23.36
N VAL A 234 -6.59 1.58 22.85
CA VAL A 234 -5.42 2.11 23.57
C VAL A 234 -5.29 3.61 23.43
N ASN A 235 -5.93 4.19 22.43
CA ASN A 235 -5.98 5.63 22.22
C ASN A 235 -7.23 6.00 21.41
N THR A 236 -7.80 7.17 21.68
CA THR A 236 -8.89 7.77 20.91
C THR A 236 -8.52 9.21 20.57
N GLN A 237 -8.56 9.56 19.31
CA GLN A 237 -8.22 10.91 18.85
C GLN A 237 -9.24 11.43 17.84
N ARG A 238 -9.33 12.76 17.74
CA ARG A 238 -10.12 13.42 16.70
C ARG A 238 -9.21 13.86 15.58
N ILE A 239 -9.47 13.39 14.36
CA ILE A 239 -8.76 13.79 13.15
C ILE A 239 -9.78 14.44 12.21
N GLY A 240 -9.77 15.77 12.13
CA GLY A 240 -10.82 16.54 11.45
C GLY A 240 -12.20 16.25 12.05
N THR A 241 -13.13 15.74 11.24
CA THR A 241 -14.49 15.36 11.65
C THR A 241 -14.60 13.93 12.18
N PHE A 242 -13.52 13.13 12.10
CA PHE A 242 -13.54 11.72 12.48
C PHE A 242 -13.07 11.50 13.91
N VAL A 243 -13.75 10.60 14.62
CA VAL A 243 -13.26 10.01 15.86
C VAL A 243 -12.63 8.66 15.49
N VAL A 244 -11.35 8.53 15.76
CA VAL A 244 -10.52 7.37 15.38
C VAL A 244 -10.00 6.72 16.64
N ASP A 245 -10.33 5.45 16.81
CA ASP A 245 -9.82 4.62 17.89
C ASP A 245 -8.62 3.81 17.39
N THR A 246 -7.61 3.69 18.23
CA THR A 246 -6.42 2.88 17.99
C THR A 246 -6.50 1.62 18.84
N TYR A 247 -6.29 0.49 18.23
CA TYR A 247 -6.28 -0.83 18.85
C TYR A 247 -4.93 -1.50 18.60
N SER A 248 -4.48 -2.34 19.53
CA SER A 248 -3.23 -3.11 19.37
C SER A 248 -3.42 -4.56 19.75
N TYR A 249 -2.69 -5.46 19.07
CA TYR A 249 -2.60 -6.87 19.38
C TYR A 249 -1.33 -7.46 18.72
N GLY A 250 -0.52 -8.19 19.50
CA GLY A 250 0.74 -8.74 18.99
C GLY A 250 1.63 -7.67 18.38
N ASN A 251 1.97 -7.84 17.10
CA ASN A 251 2.87 -6.95 16.37
C ASN A 251 2.13 -5.86 15.57
N VAL A 252 0.81 -5.76 15.69
CA VAL A 252 0.03 -4.82 14.87
C VAL A 252 -0.68 -3.77 15.71
N VAL A 253 -0.83 -2.61 15.07
CA VAL A 253 -1.69 -1.52 15.51
C VAL A 253 -2.70 -1.26 14.41
N MET A 254 -3.98 -1.13 14.77
CA MET A 254 -5.05 -0.81 13.83
C MET A 254 -5.75 0.48 14.25
N MET A 255 -5.89 1.41 13.32
CA MET A 255 -6.67 2.62 13.51
C MET A 255 -7.98 2.51 12.75
N GLN A 256 -9.12 2.62 13.45
CA GLN A 256 -10.44 2.45 12.86
C GLN A 256 -11.44 3.43 13.45
N ARG A 257 -12.42 3.87 12.63
CA ARG A 257 -13.56 4.65 13.14
C ARG A 257 -14.51 3.73 13.91
N LYS A 258 -14.92 4.14 15.09
CA LYS A 258 -15.89 3.39 15.92
C LYS A 258 -17.16 3.01 15.15
N SER A 259 -17.63 3.88 14.28
CA SER A 259 -18.78 3.63 13.41
C SER A 259 -18.58 2.53 12.37
N LYS A 260 -17.34 2.19 12.03
CA LYS A 260 -17.00 1.13 11.04
C LYS A 260 -16.84 -0.27 11.68
N ILE A 261 -16.76 -0.37 13.01
CA ILE A 261 -16.54 -1.66 13.69
C ILE A 261 -17.79 -2.55 13.61
N LYS A 262 -18.97 -2.01 13.77
CA LYS A 262 -20.24 -2.75 13.91
C LYS A 262 -21.12 -2.81 12.65
N ARG A 263 -20.68 -2.39 11.48
CA ARG A 263 -21.50 -2.50 10.27
C ARG A 263 -21.53 -3.95 9.77
N LYS A 264 -22.69 -4.63 9.94
CA LYS A 264 -23.09 -5.74 9.10
C LYS A 264 -22.99 -5.31 7.63
N GLN A 265 -22.56 -6.22 6.76
CA GLN A 265 -22.36 -6.07 5.33
C GLN A 265 -23.08 -4.87 4.71
N GLN A 266 -22.37 -3.85 4.28
CA GLN A 266 -22.90 -2.96 3.28
C GLN A 266 -22.91 -3.75 1.97
N THR A 267 -24.11 -4.07 1.51
CA THR A 267 -24.36 -4.49 0.12
C THR A 267 -23.58 -3.54 -0.76
N THR A 268 -22.68 -4.07 -1.54
CA THR A 268 -21.94 -3.32 -2.55
C THR A 268 -22.99 -2.79 -3.51
N ILE A 269 -23.33 -1.51 -3.40
CA ILE A 269 -24.15 -0.84 -4.40
C ILE A 269 -23.22 -0.68 -5.59
N PHE A 270 -23.29 -1.59 -6.54
CA PHE A 270 -22.77 -1.38 -7.87
C PHE A 270 -23.62 -0.26 -8.48
N PHE A 271 -23.09 0.93 -8.61
CA PHE A 271 -23.59 1.87 -9.57
C PHE A 271 -23.18 1.32 -10.95
N SER A 272 -24.11 0.65 -11.63
CA SER A 272 -24.05 0.45 -13.07
C SER A 272 -24.23 1.83 -13.72
N ILE A 273 -23.19 2.30 -14.40
CA ILE A 273 -23.24 3.33 -15.44
C ILE A 273 -22.88 2.62 -16.74
#